data_d712c63ee70a3b7a94632a15b816abda
#
_entry.id   d712c63ee70a3b7a94632a15b816abda
#
_cell.length_a   1.000
_cell.length_b   1.000
_cell.length_c   1.000
_cell.angle_alpha   90.00
_cell.angle_beta   90.00
_cell.angle_gamma   90.00
#
_symmetry.space_group_name_H-M   'P 1'
#
loop_
_entity.id
_entity.type
_entity.pdbx_description
1 polymer ?
#
loop_
_entity_poly.entity_id
_entity_poly.type
_entity_poly.pdbx_seq_one_letter_code
_entity_poly.pdbx_strand_id
1 'polypeptide(L)'
;KEEFNKAKVLAEQNFHDKKMSGKYMEKMEREYAALQENYICNFKYNLSSNRIKEFPDKHIKDKAIFEEMQEVLQIQKDLKVTVKKQLSKENPPLPFNLLQLQTYCSNKFDYSPEEVMSITQSLRDNYSAITYNRSDCNYLTEEQYAESPKTIPTILENLGIEVFEIDYNIKSKAFNNEKVTAHTAIIPTNIKVDMKKLTEQEKNVYKIIADYYIIQFLYSALKEKTEASFTLCDEKDFKITSEKYVELGYKSYLREKEEYK
;
A
#
# COMPACT_ATOMS: atom_id res chain seq x y z
N LYS A 1 26.85 -4.22 -4.96
CA LYS A 1 26.45 -3.31 -3.85
C LYS A 1 26.59 -1.84 -4.24
N GLU A 2 27.69 -1.42 -4.89
CA GLU A 2 27.90 -0.02 -5.32
C GLU A 2 26.96 0.41 -6.45
N GLU A 3 26.71 -0.44 -7.45
CA GLU A 3 25.77 -0.15 -8.54
C GLU A 3 24.32 -0.10 -8.05
N PHE A 4 23.96 -0.93 -7.08
CA PHE A 4 22.63 -0.91 -6.45
C PHE A 4 22.41 0.38 -5.64
N ASN A 5 23.41 0.85 -4.91
CA ASN A 5 23.33 2.12 -4.19
C ASN A 5 23.31 3.33 -5.14
N LYS A 6 24.05 3.30 -6.26
CA LYS A 6 23.96 4.33 -7.30
C LYS A 6 22.59 4.38 -7.97
N ALA A 7 21.98 3.21 -8.28
CA ALA A 7 20.64 3.14 -8.84
C ALA A 7 19.58 3.64 -7.84
N LYS A 8 19.75 3.37 -6.54
CA LYS A 8 18.86 3.85 -5.49
C LYS A 8 18.91 5.38 -5.34
N VAL A 9 20.11 5.94 -5.29
CA VAL A 9 20.31 7.41 -5.22
C VAL A 9 19.79 8.10 -6.48
N LEU A 10 19.97 7.50 -7.67
CA LEU A 10 19.44 8.04 -8.92
C LEU A 10 17.90 7.98 -8.96
N ALA A 11 17.31 6.91 -8.42
CA ALA A 11 15.86 6.78 -8.31
C ALA A 11 15.27 7.80 -7.33
N GLU A 12 15.93 8.04 -6.20
CA GLU A 12 15.54 9.05 -5.20
C GLU A 12 15.69 10.49 -5.74
N GLN A 13 16.73 10.78 -6.51
CA GLN A 13 16.93 12.09 -7.17
C GLN A 13 15.96 12.33 -8.34
N ASN A 14 15.61 11.30 -9.09
CA ASN A 14 14.65 11.41 -10.20
C ASN A 14 13.19 11.49 -9.71
N PHE A 15 12.91 11.15 -8.46
CA PHE A 15 11.59 11.26 -7.85
C PHE A 15 11.17 12.72 -7.63
N HIS A 16 12.15 13.63 -7.45
CA HIS A 16 11.89 15.07 -7.32
C HIS A 16 11.79 15.82 -8.65
N ASP A 17 12.30 15.27 -9.77
CA ASP A 17 12.51 16.09 -10.98
C ASP A 17 11.83 15.63 -12.26
N LYS A 18 11.09 14.51 -12.34
CA LYS A 18 10.45 14.09 -13.61
C LYS A 18 9.15 13.30 -13.42
N LYS A 19 8.11 13.76 -14.16
CA LYS A 19 6.93 13.00 -14.56
C LYS A 19 7.32 11.56 -14.93
N MET A 20 7.02 10.61 -14.07
CA MET A 20 7.20 9.20 -14.34
C MET A 20 6.14 8.75 -15.35
N SER A 21 6.45 8.80 -16.65
CA SER A 21 5.58 8.28 -17.69
C SER A 21 5.49 6.76 -17.60
N GLY A 22 4.33 6.16 -18.01
CA GLY A 22 4.14 4.70 -18.05
C GLY A 22 5.26 3.94 -18.77
N LYS A 23 5.98 4.58 -19.69
CA LYS A 23 7.18 4.03 -20.35
C LYS A 23 8.36 3.74 -19.40
N TYR A 24 8.48 4.48 -18.30
CA TYR A 24 9.53 4.23 -17.31
C TYR A 24 9.21 2.98 -16.48
N MET A 25 7.93 2.80 -16.13
CA MET A 25 7.48 1.60 -15.44
C MET A 25 7.66 0.34 -16.30
N GLU A 26 7.31 0.40 -17.58
CA GLU A 26 7.56 -0.71 -18.52
C GLU A 26 9.06 -1.01 -18.69
N LYS A 27 9.91 0.02 -18.68
CA LYS A 27 11.37 -0.17 -18.74
C LYS A 27 11.89 -0.85 -17.47
N MET A 28 11.45 -0.40 -16.30
CA MET A 28 11.78 -1.01 -15.01
C MET A 28 11.30 -2.47 -14.92
N GLU A 29 10.08 -2.75 -15.38
CA GLU A 29 9.55 -4.12 -15.43
C GLU A 29 10.38 -5.03 -16.36
N ARG A 30 10.84 -4.54 -17.51
CA ARG A 30 11.72 -5.29 -18.43
C ARG A 30 13.13 -5.50 -17.86
N GLU A 31 13.70 -4.48 -17.24
CA GLU A 31 15.03 -4.59 -16.61
C GLU A 31 15.00 -5.52 -15.40
N TYR A 32 13.93 -5.51 -14.60
CA TYR A 32 13.74 -6.46 -13.49
C TYR A 32 13.42 -7.87 -13.95
N ALA A 33 12.67 -8.05 -15.04
CA ALA A 33 12.44 -9.35 -15.64
C ALA A 33 13.74 -9.97 -16.19
N ALA A 34 14.65 -9.15 -16.70
CA ALA A 34 15.98 -9.60 -17.15
C ALA A 34 16.93 -9.93 -15.99
N LEU A 35 16.69 -9.38 -14.78
CA LEU A 35 17.44 -9.69 -13.56
C LEU A 35 16.96 -10.96 -12.84
N GLN A 36 16.06 -11.75 -13.43
CA GLN A 36 15.69 -13.08 -12.92
C GLN A 36 16.81 -14.13 -13.16
N GLU A 37 18.06 -13.73 -13.10
CA GLU A 37 19.16 -14.65 -13.03
C GLU A 37 19.21 -15.28 -11.64
N ASN A 38 19.38 -16.60 -11.62
CA ASN A 38 19.58 -17.38 -10.41
C ASN A 38 20.88 -16.93 -9.72
N TYR A 39 20.78 -16.11 -8.69
CA TYR A 39 21.92 -15.78 -7.86
C TYR A 39 22.21 -16.94 -6.93
N ILE A 40 23.37 -17.55 -7.10
CA ILE A 40 23.91 -18.49 -6.11
C ILE A 40 24.62 -17.64 -5.07
N CYS A 41 24.01 -17.47 -3.90
CA CYS A 41 24.62 -16.76 -2.79
C CYS A 41 25.16 -17.79 -1.80
N ASN A 42 26.47 -17.70 -1.49
CA ASN A 42 27.05 -18.45 -0.38
C ASN A 42 26.82 -17.66 0.90
N PHE A 43 25.96 -18.16 1.78
CA PHE A 43 25.70 -17.57 3.09
C PHE A 43 26.46 -18.32 4.17
N LYS A 44 27.22 -17.60 5.00
CA LYS A 44 27.56 -18.08 6.35
C LYS A 44 26.36 -17.79 7.26
N TYR A 45 25.68 -18.82 7.66
CA TYR A 45 24.50 -18.70 8.51
C TYR A 45 24.89 -19.00 9.96
N ASN A 46 24.73 -18.00 10.85
CA ASN A 46 24.69 -18.23 12.29
C ASN A 46 23.23 -18.34 12.70
N LEU A 47 22.72 -19.55 12.81
CA LEU A 47 21.41 -19.81 13.38
C LEU A 47 21.47 -19.63 14.90
N SER A 48 21.05 -18.47 15.40
CA SER A 48 20.75 -18.35 16.82
C SER A 48 19.45 -19.11 17.14
N SER A 49 19.42 -19.82 18.25
CA SER A 49 18.29 -20.62 18.73
C SER A 49 16.94 -19.86 18.78
N ASN A 50 16.95 -18.53 18.77
CA ASN A 50 15.77 -17.70 18.76
C ASN A 50 15.11 -17.56 17.39
N ARG A 51 15.83 -17.68 16.27
CA ARG A 51 15.24 -17.58 14.92
C ARG A 51 14.54 -18.85 14.44
N ILE A 52 14.89 -20.00 14.99
CA ILE A 52 14.18 -21.26 14.68
C ILE A 52 12.73 -21.22 15.21
N LYS A 53 12.43 -20.40 16.21
CA LYS A 53 11.07 -20.16 16.73
C LYS A 53 10.16 -19.37 15.78
N GLU A 54 10.72 -18.71 14.77
CA GLU A 54 9.98 -17.88 13.81
C GLU A 54 9.50 -18.61 12.54
N PHE A 55 9.69 -19.94 12.45
CA PHE A 55 9.11 -20.76 11.39
C PHE A 55 7.72 -21.25 11.81
N PRO A 56 6.63 -20.54 11.46
CA PRO A 56 5.32 -20.75 12.10
C PRO A 56 4.68 -22.11 11.78
N ASP A 57 5.06 -22.80 10.71
CA ASP A 57 4.34 -23.97 10.24
C ASP A 57 4.98 -25.34 10.54
N LYS A 58 6.20 -25.37 11.08
CA LYS A 58 6.86 -26.64 11.43
C LYS A 58 7.70 -26.47 12.68
N HIS A 59 7.06 -26.50 13.83
CA HIS A 59 7.78 -26.62 15.10
C HIS A 59 8.47 -27.98 15.17
N ILE A 60 9.79 -27.98 15.30
CA ILE A 60 10.51 -29.18 15.70
C ILE A 60 10.17 -29.40 17.18
N LYS A 61 9.28 -30.36 17.45
CA LYS A 61 8.83 -30.67 18.82
C LYS A 61 9.79 -31.60 19.54
N ASP A 62 10.65 -32.30 18.80
CA ASP A 62 11.60 -33.25 19.34
C ASP A 62 12.97 -32.56 19.53
N LYS A 63 13.42 -32.53 20.78
CA LYS A 63 14.68 -31.89 21.17
C LYS A 63 15.90 -32.60 20.53
N ALA A 64 15.85 -33.94 20.40
CA ALA A 64 16.95 -34.72 19.81
C ALA A 64 17.12 -34.36 18.33
N ILE A 65 16.02 -34.25 17.57
CA ILE A 65 16.06 -33.81 16.16
C ILE A 65 16.60 -32.40 16.04
N PHE A 66 16.27 -31.52 16.97
CA PHE A 66 16.78 -30.15 16.98
C PHE A 66 18.30 -30.09 17.23
N GLU A 67 18.80 -30.87 18.19
CA GLU A 67 20.22 -30.96 18.54
C GLU A 67 21.02 -31.58 17.36
N GLU A 68 20.55 -32.65 16.74
CA GLU A 68 21.13 -33.23 15.55
C GLU A 68 21.18 -32.23 14.37
N MET A 69 20.12 -31.49 14.13
CA MET A 69 20.11 -30.44 13.10
C MET A 69 21.09 -29.31 13.42
N GLN A 70 21.27 -28.95 14.69
CA GLN A 70 22.27 -27.95 15.08
C GLN A 70 23.70 -28.42 14.81
N GLU A 71 24.02 -29.68 15.10
CA GLU A 71 25.33 -30.25 14.83
C GLU A 71 25.62 -30.29 13.33
N VAL A 72 24.67 -30.75 12.53
CA VAL A 72 24.80 -30.78 11.05
C VAL A 72 24.99 -29.41 10.46
N LEU A 73 24.26 -28.36 10.96
CA LEU A 73 24.40 -26.98 10.53
C LEU A 73 25.75 -26.36 10.91
N GLN A 74 26.37 -26.80 12.00
CA GLN A 74 27.73 -26.35 12.38
C GLN A 74 28.81 -26.96 11.49
N ILE A 75 28.57 -28.15 10.95
CA ILE A 75 29.51 -28.88 10.06
C ILE A 75 29.37 -28.33 8.63
N GLN A 76 28.18 -27.98 8.20
CA GLN A 76 27.92 -27.53 6.84
C GLN A 76 28.35 -26.05 6.67
N LYS A 77 29.55 -25.85 6.12
CA LYS A 77 30.16 -24.52 5.94
C LYS A 77 29.53 -23.69 4.83
N ASP A 78 29.05 -24.36 3.78
CA ASP A 78 28.49 -23.74 2.57
C ASP A 78 27.11 -24.32 2.27
N LEU A 79 26.13 -23.44 2.07
CA LEU A 79 24.78 -23.80 1.72
C LEU A 79 24.41 -23.21 0.36
N LYS A 80 24.00 -24.05 -0.58
CA LYS A 80 23.49 -23.59 -1.88
C LYS A 80 22.05 -23.08 -1.71
N VAL A 81 21.86 -21.77 -1.90
CA VAL A 81 20.55 -21.13 -1.79
C VAL A 81 20.09 -20.68 -3.17
N THR A 82 18.90 -21.08 -3.58
CA THR A 82 18.24 -20.57 -4.77
C THR A 82 17.37 -19.37 -4.37
N VAL A 83 17.62 -18.22 -4.96
CA VAL A 83 16.87 -16.98 -4.68
C VAL A 83 16.04 -16.61 -5.89
N LYS A 84 14.72 -16.46 -5.69
CA LYS A 84 13.80 -15.92 -6.70
C LYS A 84 13.28 -14.60 -6.24
N LYS A 85 13.28 -13.61 -7.14
CA LYS A 85 12.71 -12.30 -6.90
C LYS A 85 11.55 -12.06 -7.84
N GLN A 86 10.46 -11.53 -7.31
CA GLN A 86 9.27 -11.20 -8.08
C GLN A 86 8.76 -9.82 -7.67
N LEU A 87 8.46 -8.99 -8.65
CA LEU A 87 7.77 -7.73 -8.43
C LEU A 87 6.26 -7.93 -8.53
N SER A 88 5.54 -7.28 -7.63
CA SER A 88 4.09 -7.23 -7.65
C SER A 88 3.60 -5.81 -7.40
N LYS A 89 2.53 -5.41 -8.09
CA LYS A 89 1.86 -4.12 -7.87
C LYS A 89 0.81 -4.27 -6.78
N GLU A 90 0.83 -3.36 -5.81
CA GLU A 90 -0.22 -3.19 -4.82
C GLU A 90 -1.01 -1.93 -5.16
N ASN A 91 -2.22 -2.13 -5.68
CA ASN A 91 -3.09 -1.02 -6.05
C ASN A 91 -3.61 -0.28 -4.81
N PRO A 92 -3.96 1.01 -4.92
CA PRO A 92 -4.61 1.72 -3.84
C PRO A 92 -5.90 1.00 -3.42
N PRO A 93 -6.22 1.00 -2.12
CA PRO A 93 -7.50 0.50 -1.64
C PRO A 93 -8.63 1.30 -2.27
N LEU A 94 -9.79 0.66 -2.46
CA LEU A 94 -10.97 1.33 -3.01
C LEU A 94 -11.47 2.44 -2.07
N PRO A 95 -12.16 3.45 -2.59
CA PRO A 95 -12.89 4.41 -1.78
C PRO A 95 -13.91 3.71 -0.86
N PHE A 96 -14.37 4.41 0.15
CA PHE A 96 -15.23 3.82 1.17
C PHE A 96 -16.69 3.65 0.73
N ASN A 97 -17.27 2.53 1.14
CA ASN A 97 -18.68 2.44 1.47
C ASN A 97 -18.89 2.76 2.96
N LEU A 98 -20.14 2.85 3.40
CA LEU A 98 -20.44 3.22 4.78
C LEU A 98 -19.84 2.23 5.80
N LEU A 99 -20.02 0.92 5.59
CA LEU A 99 -19.55 -0.10 6.53
C LEU A 99 -18.02 -0.07 6.71
N GLN A 100 -17.29 0.06 5.61
CA GLN A 100 -15.84 0.15 5.66
C GLN A 100 -15.35 1.45 6.30
N LEU A 101 -16.05 2.57 6.06
CA LEU A 101 -15.75 3.84 6.70
C LEU A 101 -15.98 3.76 8.22
N GLN A 102 -17.08 3.17 8.66
CA GLN A 102 -17.36 2.94 10.08
C GLN A 102 -16.27 2.07 10.73
N THR A 103 -15.90 0.96 10.08
CA THR A 103 -14.82 0.08 10.56
C THR A 103 -13.49 0.83 10.66
N TYR A 104 -13.15 1.62 9.65
CA TYR A 104 -11.90 2.38 9.63
C TYR A 104 -11.87 3.45 10.73
N CYS A 105 -12.95 4.21 10.89
CA CYS A 105 -13.05 5.27 11.90
C CYS A 105 -13.09 4.69 13.33
N SER A 106 -13.71 3.52 13.52
CA SER A 106 -13.67 2.81 14.81
C SER A 106 -12.25 2.40 15.18
N ASN A 107 -11.50 1.82 14.24
CA ASN A 107 -10.12 1.39 14.49
C ASN A 107 -9.15 2.57 14.72
N LYS A 108 -9.39 3.71 14.07
CA LYS A 108 -8.44 4.84 14.08
C LYS A 108 -8.76 5.90 15.13
N PHE A 109 -10.04 6.10 15.43
CA PHE A 109 -10.52 7.21 16.26
C PHE A 109 -11.44 6.77 17.40
N ASP A 110 -11.69 5.47 17.56
CA ASP A 110 -12.67 4.89 18.51
C ASP A 110 -14.11 5.42 18.33
N TYR A 111 -14.48 5.84 17.10
CA TYR A 111 -15.84 6.28 16.81
C TYR A 111 -16.78 5.08 16.67
N SER A 112 -17.96 5.16 17.29
CA SER A 112 -19.02 4.17 17.10
C SER A 112 -19.61 4.25 15.68
N PRO A 113 -20.25 3.18 15.18
CA PRO A 113 -20.95 3.22 13.88
C PRO A 113 -22.03 4.31 13.82
N GLU A 114 -22.73 4.57 14.92
CA GLU A 114 -23.76 5.60 15.04
C GLU A 114 -23.16 7.01 14.94
N GLU A 115 -22.02 7.25 15.58
CA GLU A 115 -21.30 8.52 15.47
C GLU A 115 -20.85 8.76 14.05
N VAL A 116 -20.23 7.78 13.38
CA VAL A 116 -19.79 7.92 11.97
C VAL A 116 -20.99 8.17 11.04
N MET A 117 -22.12 7.51 11.29
CA MET A 117 -23.36 7.75 10.54
C MET A 117 -23.82 9.20 10.71
N SER A 118 -23.86 9.71 11.94
CA SER A 118 -24.26 11.08 12.25
C SER A 118 -23.32 12.11 11.62
N ILE A 119 -22.00 11.89 11.73
CA ILE A 119 -20.96 12.74 11.15
C ILE A 119 -21.12 12.81 9.63
N THR A 120 -21.23 11.65 8.97
CA THR A 120 -21.40 11.62 7.51
C THR A 120 -22.71 12.23 7.05
N GLN A 121 -23.78 12.07 7.82
CA GLN A 121 -25.05 12.74 7.56
C GLN A 121 -24.90 14.26 7.61
N SER A 122 -24.20 14.78 8.63
CA SER A 122 -23.91 16.20 8.76
C SER A 122 -23.05 16.73 7.61
N LEU A 123 -21.96 16.03 7.27
CA LEU A 123 -21.09 16.40 6.14
C LEU A 123 -21.86 16.50 4.82
N ARG A 124 -22.84 15.61 4.62
CA ARG A 124 -23.69 15.64 3.43
C ARG A 124 -24.76 16.71 3.48
N ASP A 125 -25.56 16.75 4.53
CA ASP A 125 -26.81 17.55 4.56
C ASP A 125 -26.55 19.02 4.92
N ASN A 126 -25.60 19.30 5.82
CA ASN A 126 -25.30 20.66 6.26
C ASN A 126 -24.24 21.33 5.39
N TYR A 127 -23.30 20.57 4.86
CA TYR A 127 -22.12 21.11 4.13
C TYR A 127 -22.08 20.71 2.66
N SER A 128 -22.88 19.74 2.23
CA SER A 128 -22.80 19.16 0.88
C SER A 128 -21.37 18.70 0.51
N ALA A 129 -20.58 18.34 1.53
CA ALA A 129 -19.16 18.08 1.43
C ALA A 129 -18.82 16.73 0.82
N ILE A 130 -19.73 15.76 0.93
CA ILE A 130 -19.57 14.38 0.43
C ILE A 130 -20.80 13.94 -0.35
N THR A 131 -20.61 12.89 -1.16
CA THR A 131 -21.69 12.19 -1.88
C THR A 131 -22.62 11.45 -0.91
N TYR A 132 -23.55 10.65 -1.42
CA TYR A 132 -24.49 9.91 -0.60
C TYR A 132 -23.79 9.01 0.42
N ASN A 133 -24.07 9.24 1.70
CA ASN A 133 -23.31 8.65 2.82
C ASN A 133 -23.75 7.23 3.21
N ARG A 134 -24.91 6.73 2.73
CA ARG A 134 -25.39 5.38 3.04
C ARG A 134 -25.13 4.39 1.91
N SER A 135 -24.08 4.64 1.13
CA SER A 135 -23.71 3.77 0.02
C SER A 135 -23.10 2.46 0.51
N ASP A 136 -23.44 1.38 -0.15
CA ASP A 136 -22.83 0.04 -0.02
C ASP A 136 -21.74 -0.21 -1.09
N CYS A 137 -21.58 0.71 -2.05
CA CYS A 137 -20.66 0.61 -3.17
C CYS A 137 -19.29 1.20 -2.87
N ASN A 138 -18.24 0.59 -3.43
CA ASN A 138 -16.86 1.07 -3.36
C ASN A 138 -16.32 1.59 -4.70
N TYR A 139 -17.17 1.62 -5.73
CA TYR A 139 -16.77 1.99 -7.08
C TYR A 139 -17.32 3.35 -7.47
N LEU A 140 -16.67 3.93 -8.46
CA LEU A 140 -16.95 5.26 -9.00
C LEU A 140 -17.25 5.15 -10.48
N THR A 141 -17.98 6.15 -11.02
CA THR A 141 -18.29 6.19 -12.46
C THR A 141 -17.16 6.81 -13.26
N GLU A 142 -17.19 6.56 -14.57
CA GLU A 142 -16.32 7.22 -15.54
C GLU A 142 -16.52 8.74 -15.58
N GLU A 143 -17.74 9.21 -15.35
CA GLU A 143 -18.07 10.62 -15.23
C GLU A 143 -17.37 11.27 -14.05
N GLN A 144 -17.38 10.60 -12.88
CA GLN A 144 -16.66 11.07 -11.69
C GLN A 144 -15.13 11.12 -11.91
N TYR A 145 -14.58 10.22 -12.74
CA TYR A 145 -13.20 10.32 -13.16
C TYR A 145 -12.96 11.55 -14.04
N ALA A 146 -13.82 11.80 -15.02
CA ALA A 146 -13.73 12.96 -15.92
C ALA A 146 -13.89 14.31 -15.17
N GLU A 147 -14.65 14.32 -14.07
CA GLU A 147 -14.84 15.50 -13.22
C GLU A 147 -13.70 15.74 -12.21
N SER A 148 -12.81 14.78 -12.04
CA SER A 148 -11.73 14.87 -11.04
C SER A 148 -10.82 16.10 -11.18
N PRO A 149 -10.52 16.64 -12.39
CA PRO A 149 -9.72 17.87 -12.51
C PRO A 149 -10.36 19.11 -11.89
N LYS A 150 -11.68 19.07 -11.67
CA LYS A 150 -12.43 20.15 -10.97
C LYS A 150 -12.55 19.84 -9.48
N THR A 151 -12.74 18.57 -9.14
CA THR A 151 -13.02 18.14 -7.76
C THR A 151 -11.76 18.14 -6.89
N ILE A 152 -10.65 17.61 -7.41
CA ILE A 152 -9.41 17.46 -6.63
C ILE A 152 -8.84 18.80 -6.15
N PRO A 153 -8.72 19.87 -6.96
CA PRO A 153 -8.22 21.15 -6.48
C PRO A 153 -9.04 21.69 -5.31
N THR A 154 -10.39 21.57 -5.37
CA THR A 154 -11.26 21.99 -4.28
C THR A 154 -11.02 21.17 -3.01
N ILE A 155 -10.79 19.85 -3.14
CA ILE A 155 -10.47 18.99 -2.00
C ILE A 155 -9.14 19.39 -1.37
N LEU A 156 -8.11 19.63 -2.18
CA LEU A 156 -6.78 20.05 -1.70
C LEU A 156 -6.88 21.41 -0.98
N GLU A 157 -7.65 22.36 -1.51
CA GLU A 157 -7.91 23.64 -0.86
C GLU A 157 -8.64 23.45 0.48
N ASN A 158 -9.69 22.62 0.53
CA ASN A 158 -10.39 22.28 1.76
C ASN A 158 -9.45 21.68 2.81
N LEU A 159 -8.50 20.84 2.39
CA LEU A 159 -7.52 20.21 3.29
C LEU A 159 -6.34 21.14 3.65
N GLY A 160 -6.24 22.33 3.05
CA GLY A 160 -5.12 23.25 3.25
C GLY A 160 -3.79 22.73 2.65
N ILE A 161 -3.86 21.92 1.59
CA ILE A 161 -2.70 21.39 0.89
C ILE A 161 -2.38 22.31 -0.28
N GLU A 162 -1.28 23.07 -0.17
CA GLU A 162 -0.93 24.11 -1.15
C GLU A 162 -0.32 23.56 -2.44
N VAL A 163 0.49 22.49 -2.35
CA VAL A 163 1.20 21.93 -3.51
C VAL A 163 1.10 20.41 -3.46
N PHE A 164 0.32 19.86 -4.38
CA PHE A 164 0.28 18.42 -4.61
C PHE A 164 0.01 18.15 -6.09
N GLU A 165 0.98 17.58 -6.78
CA GLU A 165 0.87 17.28 -8.21
C GLU A 165 0.09 15.97 -8.40
N ILE A 166 -1.01 16.05 -9.13
CA ILE A 166 -1.84 14.92 -9.52
C ILE A 166 -1.66 14.66 -11.03
N ASP A 167 -1.33 13.42 -11.38
CA ASP A 167 -1.38 12.99 -12.77
C ASP A 167 -2.78 12.43 -13.10
N TYR A 168 -3.59 13.24 -13.75
CA TYR A 168 -4.95 12.86 -14.16
C TYR A 168 -5.00 11.78 -15.25
N ASN A 169 -3.86 11.31 -15.76
CA ASN A 169 -3.82 10.12 -16.62
C ASN A 169 -3.81 8.82 -15.82
N ILE A 170 -3.54 8.90 -14.51
CA ILE A 170 -3.61 7.74 -13.62
C ILE A 170 -5.06 7.49 -13.26
N LYS A 171 -5.51 6.28 -13.53
CA LYS A 171 -6.85 5.81 -13.26
C LYS A 171 -6.79 4.49 -12.52
N SER A 172 -7.28 4.49 -11.29
CA SER A 172 -7.34 3.25 -10.51
C SER A 172 -8.51 2.35 -10.97
N LYS A 173 -8.49 1.12 -10.49
CA LYS A 173 -9.61 0.16 -10.70
C LYS A 173 -10.91 0.56 -10.00
N ALA A 174 -10.92 1.63 -9.20
CA ALA A 174 -12.12 2.13 -8.55
C ALA A 174 -13.12 2.70 -9.57
N PHE A 175 -12.64 3.26 -10.67
CA PHE A 175 -13.49 3.82 -11.73
C PHE A 175 -13.97 2.72 -12.68
N ASN A 176 -15.18 2.20 -12.41
CA ASN A 176 -15.75 1.10 -13.16
C ASN A 176 -17.28 1.14 -13.10
N ASN A 177 -17.92 1.58 -14.18
CA ASN A 177 -19.38 1.70 -14.28
C ASN A 177 -20.12 0.37 -14.06
N GLU A 178 -19.54 -0.76 -14.49
CA GLU A 178 -20.17 -2.07 -14.36
C GLU A 178 -20.30 -2.54 -12.91
N LYS A 179 -19.49 -1.98 -12.01
CA LYS A 179 -19.46 -2.32 -10.59
C LYS A 179 -20.17 -1.30 -9.71
N VAL A 180 -20.63 -0.20 -10.28
CA VAL A 180 -21.45 0.76 -9.57
C VAL A 180 -22.86 0.19 -9.43
N THR A 181 -23.40 0.25 -8.21
CA THR A 181 -24.77 -0.20 -7.89
C THR A 181 -25.76 0.97 -8.01
N ALA A 182 -26.71 1.09 -7.11
CA ALA A 182 -27.62 2.23 -7.04
C ALA A 182 -26.92 3.55 -6.70
N HIS A 183 -25.79 3.46 -5.98
CA HIS A 183 -24.97 4.60 -5.54
C HIS A 183 -23.50 4.31 -5.80
N THR A 184 -22.69 5.37 -5.89
CA THR A 184 -21.23 5.26 -5.97
C THR A 184 -20.61 5.23 -4.56
N ALA A 185 -19.31 5.01 -4.48
CA ALA A 185 -18.56 5.15 -3.22
C ALA A 185 -18.73 6.55 -2.61
N ILE A 186 -18.49 6.64 -1.31
CA ILE A 186 -18.50 7.92 -0.59
C ILE A 186 -17.22 8.68 -0.92
N ILE A 187 -17.35 9.81 -1.59
CA ILE A 187 -16.25 10.69 -1.98
C ILE A 187 -16.58 12.14 -1.68
N PRO A 188 -15.58 13.04 -1.59
CA PRO A 188 -15.85 14.47 -1.49
C PRO A 188 -16.52 15.00 -2.77
N THR A 189 -17.27 16.04 -2.63
CA THR A 189 -17.83 16.84 -3.74
C THR A 189 -16.86 17.94 -4.17
N ASN A 190 -17.21 18.66 -5.22
CA ASN A 190 -16.49 19.86 -5.65
C ASN A 190 -16.93 21.14 -4.89
N ILE A 191 -17.52 20.98 -3.72
CA ILE A 191 -17.97 22.11 -2.89
C ILE A 191 -16.84 22.59 -1.99
N LYS A 192 -16.61 23.89 -2.00
CA LYS A 192 -15.69 24.53 -1.06
C LYS A 192 -16.31 24.57 0.32
N VAL A 193 -15.66 23.92 1.28
CA VAL A 193 -16.12 23.79 2.66
C VAL A 193 -15.28 24.70 3.56
N ASP A 194 -15.95 25.51 4.38
CA ASP A 194 -15.25 26.22 5.44
C ASP A 194 -14.90 25.27 6.59
N MET A 195 -13.69 24.73 6.54
CA MET A 195 -13.19 23.75 7.52
C MET A 195 -13.19 24.24 8.97
N LYS A 196 -13.27 25.58 9.17
CA LYS A 196 -13.36 26.16 10.55
C LYS A 196 -14.72 25.94 11.18
N LYS A 197 -15.75 25.69 10.37
CA LYS A 197 -17.12 25.42 10.84
C LYS A 197 -17.35 23.95 11.18
N LEU A 198 -16.48 23.06 10.74
CA LEU A 198 -16.56 21.64 11.03
C LEU A 198 -16.03 21.34 12.43
N THR A 199 -16.69 20.42 13.12
CA THR A 199 -16.15 19.79 14.34
C THR A 199 -14.88 19.00 14.02
N GLU A 200 -14.06 18.69 15.01
CA GLU A 200 -12.87 17.86 14.81
C GLU A 200 -13.23 16.46 14.29
N GLN A 201 -14.34 15.89 14.73
CA GLN A 201 -14.81 14.59 14.24
C GLN A 201 -15.21 14.68 12.75
N GLU A 202 -15.91 15.72 12.34
CA GLU A 202 -16.27 15.95 10.92
C GLU A 202 -15.02 16.15 10.06
N LYS A 203 -14.02 16.93 10.52
CA LYS A 203 -12.74 17.10 9.84
C LYS A 203 -12.00 15.78 9.66
N ASN A 204 -11.94 14.96 10.70
CA ASN A 204 -11.28 13.66 10.67
C ASN A 204 -11.92 12.74 9.63
N VAL A 205 -13.26 12.63 9.63
CA VAL A 205 -13.98 11.77 8.70
C VAL A 205 -13.89 12.31 7.26
N TYR A 206 -14.06 13.63 7.07
CA TYR A 206 -13.90 14.25 5.74
C TYR A 206 -12.49 14.01 5.18
N LYS A 207 -11.46 14.20 6.00
CA LYS A 207 -10.07 13.96 5.61
C LYS A 207 -9.82 12.54 5.15
N ILE A 208 -10.33 11.54 5.88
CA ILE A 208 -10.17 10.12 5.53
C ILE A 208 -10.86 9.82 4.19
N ILE A 209 -12.08 10.33 3.98
CA ILE A 209 -12.81 10.16 2.71
C ILE A 209 -12.03 10.82 1.56
N ALA A 210 -11.50 12.03 1.78
CA ALA A 210 -10.71 12.76 0.80
C ALA A 210 -9.38 12.06 0.47
N ASP A 211 -8.66 11.58 1.47
CA ASP A 211 -7.40 10.86 1.29
C ASP A 211 -7.60 9.60 0.43
N TYR A 212 -8.66 8.82 0.69
CA TYR A 212 -8.97 7.61 -0.07
C TYR A 212 -9.48 7.89 -1.50
N TYR A 213 -10.02 9.06 -1.75
CA TYR A 213 -10.32 9.52 -3.11
C TYR A 213 -9.05 9.98 -3.85
N ILE A 214 -8.20 10.79 -3.23
CA ILE A 214 -6.96 11.31 -3.83
C ILE A 214 -6.02 10.19 -4.25
N ILE A 215 -5.87 9.15 -3.43
CA ILE A 215 -4.97 8.04 -3.75
C ILE A 215 -5.39 7.25 -5.00
N GLN A 216 -6.62 7.40 -5.49
CA GLN A 216 -7.07 6.77 -6.73
C GLN A 216 -6.36 7.32 -7.98
N PHE A 217 -5.71 8.47 -7.85
CA PHE A 217 -4.95 9.17 -8.89
C PHE A 217 -3.43 9.09 -8.68
N LEU A 218 -2.99 8.20 -7.81
CA LEU A 218 -1.59 7.98 -7.51
C LEU A 218 -1.13 6.60 -8.00
N TYR A 219 0.18 6.49 -8.26
CA TYR A 219 0.77 5.21 -8.67
C TYR A 219 0.58 4.12 -7.61
N SER A 220 0.40 2.89 -8.10
CA SER A 220 0.43 1.71 -7.25
C SER A 220 1.77 1.58 -6.53
N ALA A 221 1.76 1.02 -5.32
CA ALA A 221 2.99 0.65 -4.66
C ALA A 221 3.61 -0.58 -5.34
N LEU A 222 4.93 -0.65 -5.39
CA LEU A 222 5.66 -1.77 -5.95
C LEU A 222 6.34 -2.55 -4.83
N LYS A 223 6.01 -3.83 -4.71
CA LYS A 223 6.60 -4.78 -3.77
C LYS A 223 7.55 -5.73 -4.47
N GLU A 224 8.74 -5.91 -3.92
CA GLU A 224 9.62 -7.02 -4.23
C GLU A 224 9.40 -8.14 -3.23
N LYS A 225 8.96 -9.29 -3.70
CA LYS A 225 8.95 -10.54 -2.96
C LYS A 225 10.21 -11.31 -3.29
N THR A 226 11.01 -11.58 -2.28
CA THR A 226 12.19 -12.43 -2.39
C THR A 226 11.88 -13.77 -1.74
N GLU A 227 12.04 -14.86 -2.48
CA GLU A 227 11.90 -16.22 -2.01
C GLU A 227 13.26 -16.89 -2.09
N ALA A 228 13.77 -17.33 -0.94
CA ALA A 228 14.99 -18.13 -0.85
C ALA A 228 14.62 -19.56 -0.50
N SER A 229 15.10 -20.52 -1.30
CA SER A 229 14.93 -21.95 -1.05
C SER A 229 16.27 -22.65 -0.99
N PHE A 230 16.42 -23.59 -0.08
CA PHE A 230 17.60 -24.40 0.10
C PHE A 230 17.25 -25.74 0.72
N THR A 231 18.09 -26.74 0.44
CA THR A 231 17.96 -28.09 0.99
C THR A 231 19.04 -28.29 2.04
N LEU A 232 18.65 -28.75 3.21
CA LEU A 232 19.55 -29.12 4.29
C LEU A 232 19.70 -30.65 4.31
N CYS A 233 20.96 -31.13 4.37
CA CYS A 233 21.28 -32.55 4.52
C CYS A 233 20.68 -33.45 3.44
N ASP A 234 20.49 -32.89 2.23
CA ASP A 234 19.89 -33.57 1.06
C ASP A 234 18.48 -34.18 1.29
N GLU A 235 17.86 -33.89 2.45
CA GLU A 235 16.58 -34.48 2.84
C GLU A 235 15.43 -33.48 3.04
N LYS A 236 15.72 -32.22 3.37
CA LYS A 236 14.66 -31.24 3.71
C LYS A 236 14.81 -29.92 2.99
N ASP A 237 13.75 -29.55 2.30
CA ASP A 237 13.62 -28.28 1.64
C ASP A 237 13.10 -27.20 2.61
N PHE A 238 13.81 -26.09 2.65
CA PHE A 238 13.42 -24.90 3.39
C PHE A 238 13.12 -23.76 2.44
N LYS A 239 12.13 -22.95 2.82
CA LYS A 239 11.68 -21.79 2.07
C LYS A 239 11.53 -20.60 2.99
N ILE A 240 12.21 -19.52 2.66
CA ILE A 240 12.12 -18.25 3.37
C ILE A 240 11.57 -17.21 2.40
N THR A 241 10.58 -16.44 2.83
CA THR A 241 10.00 -15.38 2.04
C THR A 241 10.20 -14.04 2.75
N SER A 242 10.62 -13.02 2.01
CA SER A 242 10.71 -11.64 2.48
C SER A 242 10.02 -10.73 1.49
N GLU A 243 9.31 -9.73 1.97
CA GLU A 243 8.69 -8.70 1.15
C GLU A 243 9.19 -7.32 1.57
N LYS A 244 9.47 -6.47 0.59
CA LYS A 244 9.80 -5.06 0.81
C LYS A 244 9.16 -4.18 -0.26
N TYR A 245 8.83 -2.94 0.08
CA TYR A 245 8.43 -1.97 -0.91
C TYR A 245 9.67 -1.43 -1.63
N VAL A 246 9.63 -1.49 -2.95
CA VAL A 246 10.64 -0.88 -3.85
C VAL A 246 10.22 0.55 -4.14
N GLU A 247 8.91 0.74 -4.38
CA GLU A 247 8.29 2.05 -4.55
C GLU A 247 7.05 2.13 -3.67
N LEU A 248 6.92 3.23 -2.93
CA LEU A 248 5.79 3.41 -2.02
C LEU A 248 4.50 3.80 -2.76
N GLY A 249 4.62 4.46 -3.93
CA GLY A 249 3.46 4.92 -4.67
C GLY A 249 2.47 5.71 -3.78
N TYR A 250 1.17 5.38 -3.85
CA TYR A 250 0.13 6.01 -3.03
C TYR A 250 0.38 5.94 -1.52
N LYS A 251 1.19 4.99 -1.05
CA LYS A 251 1.50 4.84 0.37
C LYS A 251 2.37 5.97 0.91
N SER A 252 3.17 6.64 0.08
CA SER A 252 3.94 7.82 0.49
C SER A 252 3.00 8.93 0.96
N TYR A 253 1.92 9.19 0.21
CA TYR A 253 0.90 10.18 0.56
C TYR A 253 0.22 9.88 1.91
N LEU A 254 -0.07 8.60 2.20
CA LEU A 254 -0.71 8.22 3.46
C LEU A 254 0.29 8.25 4.64
N ARG A 255 1.57 7.92 4.43
CA ARG A 255 2.61 7.92 5.48
C ARG A 255 3.01 9.32 5.93
N GLU A 256 3.21 10.26 5.01
CA GLU A 256 3.54 11.64 5.34
C GLU A 256 2.52 12.27 6.31
N LYS A 257 1.28 11.77 6.30
CA LYS A 257 0.21 12.23 7.19
C LYS A 257 0.16 11.52 8.54
N GLU A 258 0.84 10.40 8.71
CA GLU A 258 0.93 9.67 10.00
C GLU A 258 2.12 10.14 10.86
N GLU A 259 3.19 10.67 10.26
CA GLU A 259 4.36 11.17 10.97
C GLU A 259 4.16 12.57 11.59
N TYR A 260 3.10 13.30 11.22
CA TYR A 260 2.77 14.63 11.76
C TYR A 260 1.76 14.56 12.93
N LYS A 261 1.62 13.44 13.59
CA LYS A 261 0.90 13.29 14.85
C LYS A 261 1.92 13.01 15.98
#